data_5609cc7273db18550a1bf38514272d12
#
_entry.id   5609cc7273db18550a1bf38514272d12
#
_cell.length_a   1.000
_cell.length_b   1.000
_cell.length_c   1.000
_cell.angle_alpha   90.00
_cell.angle_beta   90.00
_cell.angle_gamma   90.00
#
_symmetry.space_group_name_H-M   'P 1'
#
loop_
_entity.id
_entity.type
_entity.pdbx_description
1 polymer ?
#
loop_
_entity_poly.entity_id
_entity_poly.type
_entity_poly.pdbx_seq_one_letter_code
_entity_poly.pdbx_strand_id
1 'polypeptide(L)' 'MSTIFDVAKAAGVSKSTVSRVLNGESGVKEATREAVERAIR' A
#
# COMPACT_ATOMS: atom_id res chain seq x y z
N MET A 1 9.15 12.47 6.41
CA MET A 1 9.52 11.15 5.88
C MET A 1 8.29 10.25 5.76
N SER A 2 8.18 9.56 4.65
CA SER A 2 7.06 8.64 4.45
C SER A 2 7.36 7.32 5.16
N THR A 3 6.42 6.91 5.99
CA THR A 3 6.50 5.61 6.65
C THR A 3 5.36 4.76 6.10
N ILE A 4 5.35 3.47 6.49
CA ILE A 4 4.27 2.59 6.09
C ILE A 4 2.90 3.13 6.56
N PHE A 5 2.88 3.83 7.70
CA PHE A 5 1.65 4.45 8.20
C PHE A 5 1.19 5.57 7.28
N ASP A 6 2.12 6.40 6.82
CA ASP A 6 1.79 7.50 5.90
C ASP A 6 1.29 6.96 4.57
N VAL A 7 1.93 5.93 4.05
CA VAL A 7 1.52 5.29 2.81
C VAL A 7 0.12 4.70 2.94
N ALA A 8 -0.14 4.00 4.04
CA ALA A 8 -1.45 3.40 4.29
C ALA A 8 -2.54 4.47 4.33
N LYS A 9 -2.27 5.56 5.01
CA LYS A 9 -3.22 6.66 5.12
C LYS A 9 -3.49 7.31 3.76
N ALA A 10 -2.44 7.57 3.00
CA ALA A 10 -2.56 8.18 1.68
C ALA A 10 -3.29 7.28 0.71
N ALA A 11 -3.05 5.98 0.78
CA ALA A 11 -3.70 5.01 -0.10
C ALA A 11 -5.11 4.63 0.37
N GLY A 12 -5.47 4.98 1.61
CA GLY A 12 -6.78 4.65 2.16
C GLY A 12 -6.93 3.17 2.49
N VAL A 13 -5.85 2.53 2.87
CA VAL A 13 -5.84 1.10 3.20
C VAL A 13 -5.15 0.88 4.54
N SER A 14 -5.21 -0.35 5.04
CA SER A 14 -4.55 -0.68 6.28
C SER A 14 -3.04 -0.86 6.09
N LYS A 15 -2.31 -0.73 7.18
CA LYS A 15 -0.87 -0.98 7.20
C LYS A 15 -0.54 -2.38 6.70
N SER A 16 -1.36 -3.37 7.08
CA SER A 16 -1.18 -4.75 6.65
C SER A 16 -1.26 -4.87 5.13
N THR A 17 -2.18 -4.14 4.51
CA THR A 17 -2.33 -4.15 3.06
C THR A 17 -1.09 -3.58 2.38
N VAL A 18 -0.55 -2.49 2.92
CA VAL A 18 0.68 -1.91 2.38
C VAL A 18 1.82 -2.92 2.43
N SER A 19 1.95 -3.59 3.58
CA SER A 19 2.98 -4.61 3.76
C SER A 19 2.86 -5.72 2.71
N ARG A 20 1.65 -6.17 2.45
CA ARG A 20 1.40 -7.22 1.45
C ARG A 20 1.83 -6.76 0.05
N VAL A 21 1.48 -5.53 -0.29
CA VAL A 21 1.86 -4.98 -1.60
C VAL A 21 3.38 -4.92 -1.73
N LEU A 22 4.07 -4.45 -0.70
CA LEU A 22 5.53 -4.33 -0.72
C LEU A 22 6.20 -5.69 -0.80
N ASN A 23 5.59 -6.72 -0.22
CA ASN A 23 6.13 -8.09 -0.28
C ASN A 23 5.80 -8.80 -1.59
N GLY A 24 5.01 -8.18 -2.45
CA GLY A 24 4.62 -8.79 -3.72
C GLY A 24 3.67 -9.95 -3.56
N GLU A 25 2.89 -9.98 -2.48
CA GLU A 25 1.96 -11.07 -2.25
C GLU A 25 0.80 -11.04 -3.25
N SER A 26 0.38 -12.22 -3.67
CA SER A 26 -0.82 -12.36 -4.49
C SER A 26 -2.05 -12.19 -3.59
N GLY A 27 -3.19 -11.92 -4.19
CA GLY A 27 -4.42 -11.74 -3.43
C GLY A 27 -4.74 -10.29 -3.11
N VAL A 28 -3.85 -9.37 -3.43
CA VAL A 28 -4.11 -7.94 -3.34
C VAL A 28 -4.76 -7.50 -4.63
N LYS A 29 -5.86 -6.75 -4.53
CA LYS A 29 -6.54 -6.25 -5.73
C LYS A 29 -5.65 -5.28 -6.48
N GLU A 30 -5.76 -5.29 -7.79
CA GLU A 30 -4.97 -4.42 -8.66
C GLU A 30 -5.16 -2.95 -8.28
N ALA A 31 -6.40 -2.52 -8.05
CA ALA A 31 -6.68 -1.14 -7.67
C ALA A 31 -6.02 -0.77 -6.35
N THR A 32 -6.00 -1.69 -5.39
CA THR A 32 -5.36 -1.48 -4.11
C THR A 32 -3.85 -1.34 -4.26
N ARG A 33 -3.26 -2.22 -5.06
CA ARG A 33 -1.83 -2.17 -5.32
C ARG A 33 -1.43 -0.86 -5.97
N GLU A 34 -2.20 -0.42 -6.96
CA GLU A 34 -1.94 0.84 -7.63
C GLU A 34 -2.05 2.02 -6.68
N ALA A 35 -3.04 2.02 -5.79
CA ALA A 35 -3.20 3.09 -4.81
C ALA A 35 -1.98 3.17 -3.88
N VAL A 36 -1.49 2.02 -3.43
CA VAL A 36 -0.32 1.95 -2.57
C VAL A 36 0.93 2.45 -3.32
N GLU A 37 1.09 2.02 -4.55
CA GLU A 37 2.24 2.43 -5.35
C GLU A 37 2.25 3.93 -5.61
N ARG A 38 1.08 4.53 -5.83
CA ARG A 38 0.97 5.98 -5.97
C ARG A 38 1.34 6.70 -4.69
N ALA A 39 0.94 6.15 -3.56
CA ALA A 39 1.22 6.76 -2.27
C ALA A 39 2.72 6.74 -1.92
N ILE A 40 3.45 5.78 -2.47
CA ILE A 40 4.88 5.66 -2.23
C ILE A 40 5.68 6.71 -3.00
N ARG A 41 5.19 7.14 -4.13
CA ARG A 41 5.88 8.11 -4.98
C ARG A 41 5.89 9.52 -4.42
#